data_12943b988dcc2f67716042bba9dfdeb5
#
_entry.id   12943b988dcc2f67716042bba9dfdeb5
#
_cell.length_a   1.000
_cell.length_b   1.000
_cell.length_c   1.000
_cell.angle_alpha   90.00
_cell.angle_beta   90.00
_cell.angle_gamma   90.00
#
_symmetry.space_group_name_H-M   'P 1'
#
loop_
_entity.id
_entity.type
_entity.pdbx_description
1 polymer ?
#
loop_
_entity_poly.entity_id
_entity_poly.type
_entity_poly.pdbx_seq_one_letter_code
_entity_poly.pdbx_strand_id
1 'polypeptide(L)'
;MVPKEGSYLGKMIPTLKKAIGKVVNRFQNMGRMKKVLLLVLVPLLCIIIIPAAIISHQVKTKIDQMIIPETVFAELITEPDPEMVHPFVMSSQSSPTSATKDTDDLYLLVMGLDYREGHDALLTDTLMVMHIIPQESIIKLLSIPRDLMVTNSSGKLVKINSLFYEGYKLSQQIAADHPSILTGDIVRVGRWNMDKALLGGAMANTRNKIESILHVHIDHMILVNFDSVVSLVDAVGGIEVNVKRSMELEDVGLFLEPGLQTLDGNQALGYARYRKDTRGSSYYISDFERVKHQQEIVKALGKKILSWSNVTKALAILDIIADNVKTDLTLSSLYKMIMQYYDVFHQDSFVSVSFPEYYTSDGNVTIPDDALQQLREAFLAPF
;
A
#
# COMPACT_ATOMS: atom_id res chain seq x y z
N MET A 1 -38.95 21.70 -10.54
CA MET A 1 -38.95 22.99 -9.79
C MET A 1 -37.55 23.21 -9.27
N VAL A 2 -36.80 24.11 -9.91
CA VAL A 2 -35.44 24.47 -9.51
C VAL A 2 -35.54 25.51 -8.39
N PRO A 3 -34.87 25.36 -7.24
CA PRO A 3 -34.91 26.37 -6.19
C PRO A 3 -34.15 27.63 -6.64
N LYS A 4 -34.76 28.78 -6.49
CA LYS A 4 -34.17 30.09 -6.80
C LYS A 4 -33.02 30.40 -5.85
N GLU A 5 -31.80 30.35 -6.34
CA GLU A 5 -30.54 30.69 -5.63
C GLU A 5 -30.44 32.17 -5.16
N GLY A 6 -31.38 33.02 -5.51
CA GLY A 6 -31.35 34.45 -5.18
C GLY A 6 -31.68 34.83 -3.72
N SER A 7 -32.18 33.89 -2.90
CA SER A 7 -32.71 34.23 -1.55
C SER A 7 -31.63 34.22 -0.44
N TYR A 8 -30.56 33.49 -0.58
CA TYR A 8 -29.52 33.36 0.48
C TYR A 8 -28.53 34.52 0.49
N LEU A 9 -28.08 34.98 -0.67
CA LEU A 9 -27.16 36.12 -0.79
C LEU A 9 -27.79 37.45 -0.31
N GLY A 10 -29.07 37.65 -0.55
CA GLY A 10 -29.78 38.87 -0.13
C GLY A 10 -29.91 39.05 1.39
N LYS A 11 -29.93 37.93 2.16
CA LYS A 11 -29.97 37.95 3.63
C LYS A 11 -28.57 37.98 4.29
N MET A 12 -27.56 37.44 3.60
CA MET A 12 -26.19 37.44 4.11
C MET A 12 -25.52 38.82 4.08
N ILE A 13 -25.75 39.61 3.06
CA ILE A 13 -25.08 40.91 2.87
C ILE A 13 -25.39 41.91 4.01
N PRO A 14 -26.64 42.10 4.48
CA PRO A 14 -26.92 42.98 5.61
C PRO A 14 -26.31 42.51 6.92
N THR A 15 -26.34 41.19 7.16
CA THR A 15 -25.74 40.57 8.37
C THR A 15 -24.24 40.75 8.40
N LEU A 16 -23.57 40.55 7.25
CA LEU A 16 -22.15 40.78 7.09
C LEU A 16 -21.74 42.23 7.28
N LYS A 17 -22.50 43.18 6.70
CA LYS A 17 -22.31 44.64 6.89
C LYS A 17 -22.42 45.03 8.36
N LYS A 18 -23.41 44.48 9.09
CA LYS A 18 -23.61 44.74 10.52
C LYS A 18 -22.46 44.16 11.38
N ALA A 19 -21.97 42.95 11.02
CA ALA A 19 -20.81 42.34 11.69
C ALA A 19 -19.53 43.15 11.43
N ILE A 20 -19.28 43.55 10.19
CA ILE A 20 -18.11 44.38 9.82
C ILE A 20 -18.21 45.74 10.56
N GLY A 21 -19.36 46.39 10.61
CA GLY A 21 -19.53 47.64 11.34
C GLY A 21 -19.21 47.53 12.84
N LYS A 22 -19.59 46.41 13.49
CA LYS A 22 -19.21 46.15 14.89
C LYS A 22 -17.73 45.97 15.09
N VAL A 23 -17.06 45.27 14.16
CA VAL A 23 -15.60 45.05 14.20
C VAL A 23 -14.86 46.37 14.00
N VAL A 24 -15.27 47.16 13.00
CA VAL A 24 -14.70 48.49 12.72
C VAL A 24 -14.84 49.44 13.92
N ASN A 25 -16.03 49.50 14.54
CA ASN A 25 -16.25 50.32 15.74
C ASN A 25 -15.40 49.87 16.94
N ARG A 26 -15.28 48.56 17.14
CA ARG A 26 -14.36 48.01 18.18
C ARG A 26 -12.93 48.39 17.90
N PHE A 27 -12.49 48.28 16.66
CA PHE A 27 -11.13 48.63 16.24
C PHE A 27 -10.88 50.15 16.45
N GLN A 28 -11.81 51.01 16.07
CA GLN A 28 -11.68 52.46 16.22
C GLN A 28 -11.53 52.89 17.70
N ASN A 29 -12.22 52.20 18.62
CA ASN A 29 -12.18 52.47 20.04
C ASN A 29 -11.00 51.79 20.82
N MET A 30 -10.12 51.07 20.14
CA MET A 30 -8.94 50.48 20.76
C MET A 30 -7.82 51.51 20.90
N GLY A 31 -7.09 51.43 22.02
CA GLY A 31 -5.90 52.24 22.23
C GLY A 31 -4.81 52.02 21.18
N ARG A 32 -3.98 53.03 20.90
CA ARG A 32 -2.95 53.00 19.84
C ARG A 32 -2.06 51.73 19.86
N MET A 33 -1.57 51.32 21.04
CA MET A 33 -0.73 50.12 21.17
C MET A 33 -1.45 48.85 20.74
N LYS A 34 -2.72 48.66 21.11
CA LYS A 34 -3.52 47.49 20.71
C LYS A 34 -3.83 47.50 19.23
N LYS A 35 -4.01 48.68 18.58
CA LYS A 35 -4.15 48.78 17.12
C LYS A 35 -2.89 48.35 16.38
N VAL A 36 -1.72 48.83 16.82
CA VAL A 36 -0.44 48.47 16.21
C VAL A 36 -0.20 46.98 16.39
N LEU A 37 -0.41 46.43 17.62
CA LEU A 37 -0.26 45.03 17.90
C LEU A 37 -1.19 44.15 16.99
N LEU A 38 -2.44 44.54 16.79
CA LEU A 38 -3.41 43.85 15.94
C LEU A 38 -3.02 43.92 14.45
N LEU A 39 -2.55 45.12 14.00
CA LEU A 39 -2.10 45.33 12.61
C LEU A 39 -0.84 44.57 12.25
N VAL A 40 -0.01 44.20 13.24
CA VAL A 40 1.22 43.40 13.04
C VAL A 40 0.97 41.92 13.24
N LEU A 41 0.27 41.56 14.33
CA LEU A 41 0.05 40.14 14.68
C LEU A 41 -0.94 39.44 13.73
N VAL A 42 -1.99 40.11 13.28
CA VAL A 42 -2.97 39.45 12.39
C VAL A 42 -2.36 39.08 11.05
N PRO A 43 -1.64 39.96 10.31
CA PRO A 43 -0.96 39.55 9.09
C PRO A 43 0.11 38.49 9.33
N LEU A 44 0.88 38.58 10.43
CA LEU A 44 1.89 37.57 10.77
C LEU A 44 1.25 36.20 11.03
N LEU A 45 0.15 36.17 11.76
CA LEU A 45 -0.64 34.94 11.97
C LEU A 45 -1.24 34.41 10.66
N CYS A 46 -1.72 35.29 9.78
CA CYS A 46 -2.23 34.91 8.46
C CYS A 46 -1.12 34.31 7.57
N ILE A 47 0.09 34.87 7.62
CA ILE A 47 1.27 34.37 6.89
C ILE A 47 1.64 32.94 7.35
N ILE A 48 1.36 32.57 8.60
CA ILE A 48 1.66 31.23 9.15
C ILE A 48 0.46 30.29 8.96
N ILE A 49 -0.75 30.73 9.32
CA ILE A 49 -1.95 29.87 9.36
C ILE A 49 -2.44 29.53 7.95
N ILE A 50 -2.45 30.48 7.02
CA ILE A 50 -2.97 30.25 5.66
C ILE A 50 -2.13 29.20 4.92
N PRO A 51 -0.79 29.32 4.83
CA PRO A 51 0.02 28.26 4.23
C PRO A 51 -0.10 26.91 4.95
N ALA A 52 -0.15 26.91 6.28
CA ALA A 52 -0.34 25.67 7.04
C ALA A 52 -1.68 25.01 6.74
N ALA A 53 -2.76 25.79 6.60
CA ALA A 53 -4.08 25.28 6.22
C ALA A 53 -4.10 24.76 4.77
N ILE A 54 -3.43 25.44 3.84
CA ILE A 54 -3.31 25.03 2.44
C ILE A 54 -2.51 23.71 2.37
N ILE A 55 -1.38 23.63 3.06
CA ILE A 55 -0.56 22.41 3.12
C ILE A 55 -1.36 21.26 3.71
N SER A 56 -2.06 21.49 4.84
CA SER A 56 -2.91 20.48 5.47
C SER A 56 -4.02 19.99 4.53
N HIS A 57 -4.64 20.90 3.79
CA HIS A 57 -5.67 20.54 2.80
C HIS A 57 -5.09 19.73 1.63
N GLN A 58 -3.93 20.13 1.10
CA GLN A 58 -3.25 19.42 0.03
C GLN A 58 -2.85 18.00 0.48
N VAL A 59 -2.24 17.87 1.67
CA VAL A 59 -1.87 16.57 2.26
C VAL A 59 -3.10 15.67 2.40
N LYS A 60 -4.21 16.21 2.96
CA LYS A 60 -5.44 15.45 3.10
C LYS A 60 -5.97 14.97 1.75
N THR A 61 -6.06 15.85 0.75
CA THR A 61 -6.56 15.50 -0.58
C THR A 61 -5.73 14.41 -1.24
N LYS A 62 -4.40 14.47 -1.10
CA LYS A 62 -3.49 13.45 -1.64
C LYS A 62 -3.67 12.09 -0.96
N ILE A 63 -3.80 12.09 0.36
CA ILE A 63 -4.04 10.86 1.11
C ILE A 63 -5.41 10.27 0.77
N ASP A 64 -6.46 11.09 0.65
CA ASP A 64 -7.79 10.63 0.25
C ASP A 64 -7.81 9.97 -1.14
N GLN A 65 -6.87 10.34 -2.04
CA GLN A 65 -6.68 9.68 -3.35
C GLN A 65 -6.06 8.28 -3.23
N MET A 66 -5.26 8.04 -2.19
CA MET A 66 -4.64 6.73 -1.94
C MET A 66 -5.60 5.75 -1.28
N ILE A 67 -6.52 6.26 -0.44
CA ILE A 67 -7.37 5.44 0.40
C ILE A 67 -8.39 4.68 -0.43
N ILE A 68 -8.36 3.36 -0.30
CA ILE A 68 -9.38 2.45 -0.81
C ILE A 68 -10.26 2.07 0.38
N PRO A 69 -11.56 2.39 0.36
CA PRO A 69 -12.44 2.06 1.47
C PRO A 69 -12.51 0.55 1.69
N GLU A 70 -12.53 0.14 2.93
CA GLU A 70 -12.89 -1.22 3.30
C GLU A 70 -14.35 -1.42 2.89
N THR A 71 -14.57 -2.27 1.89
CA THR A 71 -15.85 -2.33 1.21
C THR A 71 -16.68 -3.53 1.66
N VAL A 72 -17.98 -3.42 1.52
CA VAL A 72 -18.96 -4.53 1.62
C VAL A 72 -18.54 -5.74 0.79
N PHE A 73 -17.72 -5.56 -0.25
CA PHE A 73 -17.14 -6.67 -1.02
C PHE A 73 -16.24 -7.60 -0.19
N ALA A 74 -15.56 -7.09 0.82
CA ALA A 74 -14.72 -7.94 1.68
C ALA A 74 -15.58 -8.97 2.41
N GLU A 75 -16.77 -8.60 2.87
CA GLU A 75 -17.72 -9.48 3.52
C GLU A 75 -18.41 -10.42 2.53
N LEU A 76 -18.83 -9.92 1.36
CA LEU A 76 -19.53 -10.71 0.33
C LEU A 76 -18.63 -11.75 -0.35
N ILE A 77 -17.31 -11.50 -0.42
CA ILE A 77 -16.33 -12.44 -0.99
C ILE A 77 -15.94 -13.53 0.02
N THR A 78 -16.17 -13.32 1.32
CA THR A 78 -15.76 -14.25 2.39
C THR A 78 -16.80 -15.26 2.79
N GLU A 79 -18.09 -15.07 2.48
CA GLU A 79 -19.11 -16.08 2.79
C GLU A 79 -19.07 -17.19 1.72
N PRO A 80 -18.63 -18.42 2.06
CA PRO A 80 -18.83 -19.55 1.19
C PRO A 80 -20.32 -19.83 1.11
N ASP A 81 -20.87 -19.96 -0.09
CA ASP A 81 -22.22 -20.43 -0.32
C ASP A 81 -22.41 -21.78 0.44
N PRO A 82 -23.31 -21.86 1.41
CA PRO A 82 -23.46 -23.07 2.24
C PRO A 82 -23.92 -24.31 1.43
N GLU A 83 -24.36 -24.15 0.16
CA GLU A 83 -24.77 -25.27 -0.71
C GLU A 83 -23.60 -25.86 -1.52
N MET A 84 -22.39 -25.26 -1.54
CA MET A 84 -21.22 -25.77 -2.27
C MET A 84 -20.18 -26.48 -1.40
N VAL A 85 -20.60 -27.17 -0.36
CA VAL A 85 -19.67 -27.95 0.46
C VAL A 85 -19.43 -29.32 -0.18
N HIS A 86 -18.41 -29.45 -1.03
CA HIS A 86 -17.87 -30.75 -1.40
C HIS A 86 -17.08 -31.37 -0.22
N PRO A 87 -17.14 -32.72 -0.01
CA PRO A 87 -16.72 -33.39 1.21
C PRO A 87 -15.20 -33.56 1.42
N PHE A 88 -14.38 -32.67 0.89
CA PHE A 88 -12.94 -32.59 1.14
C PHE A 88 -12.56 -31.22 1.76
N VAL A 89 -13.41 -30.74 2.63
CA VAL A 89 -13.05 -29.66 3.53
C VAL A 89 -12.56 -30.29 4.80
N MET A 90 -11.27 -30.25 5.05
CA MET A 90 -10.74 -30.42 6.40
C MET A 90 -11.62 -29.57 7.33
N SER A 91 -12.15 -30.19 8.37
CA SER A 91 -12.99 -29.55 9.38
C SER A 91 -12.24 -28.37 10.01
N SER A 92 -12.39 -27.19 9.45
CA SER A 92 -12.02 -25.94 10.09
C SER A 92 -13.30 -25.29 10.61
N GLN A 93 -13.92 -25.93 11.60
CA GLN A 93 -14.68 -25.21 12.60
C GLN A 93 -13.66 -24.53 13.53
N SER A 94 -13.17 -23.41 13.10
CA SER A 94 -12.82 -22.27 13.94
C SER A 94 -12.78 -21.08 12.97
N SER A 95 -13.84 -20.28 12.98
CA SER A 95 -13.67 -18.84 12.77
C SER A 95 -12.38 -18.47 13.49
N PRO A 96 -11.48 -17.65 12.92
CA PRO A 96 -10.38 -17.16 13.71
C PRO A 96 -11.02 -16.53 14.94
N THR A 97 -10.93 -17.23 16.05
CA THR A 97 -11.19 -16.63 17.35
C THR A 97 -10.36 -15.38 17.29
N SER A 98 -11.00 -14.23 17.45
CA SER A 98 -10.30 -12.96 17.58
C SER A 98 -9.24 -13.23 18.65
N ALA A 99 -8.03 -13.55 18.21
CA ALA A 99 -6.88 -13.50 19.08
C ALA A 99 -6.94 -12.07 19.61
N THR A 100 -7.26 -11.92 20.86
CA THR A 100 -7.21 -10.65 21.56
C THR A 100 -5.86 -10.08 21.18
N LYS A 101 -5.85 -9.00 20.38
CA LYS A 101 -4.66 -8.31 19.93
C LYS A 101 -4.02 -7.66 21.18
N ASP A 102 -3.29 -8.48 21.94
CA ASP A 102 -2.62 -8.07 23.18
C ASP A 102 -1.21 -7.54 22.89
N THR A 103 -0.85 -7.51 21.58
CA THR A 103 0.43 -7.00 21.08
C THR A 103 0.20 -5.81 20.17
N ASP A 104 1.11 -4.83 20.23
CA ASP A 104 1.16 -3.69 19.30
C ASP A 104 1.70 -4.09 17.91
N ASP A 105 1.70 -5.38 17.59
CA ASP A 105 2.16 -5.92 16.33
C ASP A 105 1.27 -5.47 15.16
N LEU A 106 1.90 -5.24 14.00
CA LEU A 106 1.21 -4.78 12.80
C LEU A 106 1.56 -5.67 11.62
N TYR A 107 0.54 -6.16 10.93
CA TYR A 107 0.69 -6.94 9.70
C TYR A 107 0.28 -6.12 8.49
N LEU A 108 1.21 -5.90 7.55
CA LEU A 108 0.96 -5.19 6.30
C LEU A 108 1.13 -6.14 5.12
N LEU A 109 0.16 -6.16 4.21
CA LEU A 109 0.27 -6.87 2.93
C LEU A 109 0.67 -5.89 1.82
N VAL A 110 1.85 -6.07 1.26
CA VAL A 110 2.33 -5.33 0.09
C VAL A 110 2.09 -6.18 -1.16
N MET A 111 1.33 -5.62 -2.10
CA MET A 111 1.00 -6.23 -3.38
C MET A 111 1.62 -5.42 -4.52
N GLY A 112 2.44 -6.05 -5.35
CA GLY A 112 3.02 -5.44 -6.55
C GLY A 112 2.31 -5.95 -7.81
N LEU A 113 1.65 -5.06 -8.54
CA LEU A 113 1.03 -5.38 -9.82
C LEU A 113 2.07 -5.35 -10.95
N ASP A 114 2.23 -6.47 -11.65
CA ASP A 114 2.91 -6.49 -12.95
C ASP A 114 1.88 -6.14 -14.04
N TYR A 115 2.13 -5.00 -14.66
CA TYR A 115 1.36 -4.52 -15.77
C TYR A 115 2.25 -4.54 -17.01
N ARG A 116 1.89 -5.36 -18.00
CA ARG A 116 2.56 -5.40 -19.30
C ARG A 116 1.57 -5.08 -20.41
N GLU A 117 2.06 -4.32 -21.38
CA GLU A 117 1.30 -4.06 -22.59
C GLU A 117 0.98 -5.39 -23.31
N GLY A 118 -0.30 -5.62 -23.64
CA GLY A 118 -0.74 -6.87 -24.26
C GLY A 118 -1.24 -7.97 -23.32
N HIS A 119 -1.17 -7.79 -22.01
CA HIS A 119 -1.78 -8.71 -21.04
C HIS A 119 -3.03 -8.07 -20.38
N ASP A 120 -4.17 -8.76 -20.51
CA ASP A 120 -5.46 -8.29 -19.99
C ASP A 120 -5.68 -8.64 -18.51
N ALA A 121 -4.79 -9.42 -17.90
CA ALA A 121 -4.91 -9.83 -16.50
C ALA A 121 -4.07 -8.96 -15.58
N LEU A 122 -4.68 -8.53 -14.46
CA LEU A 122 -4.02 -7.84 -13.36
C LEU A 122 -3.44 -8.88 -12.41
N LEU A 123 -2.16 -9.21 -12.58
CA LEU A 123 -1.48 -10.20 -11.74
C LEU A 123 -0.63 -9.52 -10.67
N THR A 124 -0.69 -10.05 -9.45
CA THR A 124 0.18 -9.62 -8.36
C THR A 124 1.46 -10.45 -8.37
N ASP A 125 2.47 -9.99 -9.09
CA ASP A 125 3.76 -10.69 -9.21
C ASP A 125 4.68 -10.51 -8.00
N THR A 126 4.30 -9.63 -7.08
CA THR A 126 4.92 -9.48 -5.75
C THR A 126 3.84 -9.54 -4.69
N LEU A 127 3.97 -10.48 -3.77
CA LEU A 127 3.14 -10.62 -2.58
C LEU A 127 4.08 -10.73 -1.37
N MET A 128 4.03 -9.74 -0.48
CA MET A 128 4.91 -9.68 0.69
C MET A 128 4.13 -9.30 1.93
N VAL A 129 4.24 -10.09 2.99
CA VAL A 129 3.69 -9.76 4.30
C VAL A 129 4.80 -9.23 5.18
N MET A 130 4.59 -8.04 5.73
CA MET A 130 5.47 -7.43 6.72
C MET A 130 4.83 -7.62 8.10
N HIS A 131 5.55 -8.24 9.03
CA HIS A 131 5.20 -8.31 10.44
C HIS A 131 6.11 -7.38 11.22
N ILE A 132 5.55 -6.29 11.73
CA ILE A 132 6.26 -5.27 12.49
C ILE A 132 6.04 -5.55 13.96
N ILE A 133 7.10 -5.77 14.71
CA ILE A 133 7.13 -6.14 16.13
C ILE A 133 7.82 -5.03 16.91
N PRO A 134 7.09 -4.03 17.43
CA PRO A 134 7.68 -2.85 18.04
C PRO A 134 8.50 -3.15 19.29
N GLN A 135 8.05 -4.10 20.10
CA GLN A 135 8.71 -4.48 21.36
C GLN A 135 10.12 -5.05 21.12
N GLU A 136 10.33 -5.68 19.97
CA GLU A 136 11.60 -6.26 19.56
C GLU A 136 12.38 -5.34 18.62
N SER A 137 11.76 -4.26 18.16
CA SER A 137 12.29 -3.38 17.11
C SER A 137 12.66 -4.14 15.82
N ILE A 138 11.85 -5.13 15.42
CA ILE A 138 12.08 -6.01 14.28
C ILE A 138 10.94 -5.88 13.26
N ILE A 139 11.31 -6.00 11.98
CA ILE A 139 10.38 -6.14 10.85
C ILE A 139 10.71 -7.45 10.14
N LYS A 140 9.82 -8.43 10.23
CA LYS A 140 9.93 -9.67 9.44
C LYS A 140 9.27 -9.48 8.08
N LEU A 141 9.97 -9.88 7.03
CA LEU A 141 9.49 -9.85 5.66
C LEU A 141 9.32 -11.27 5.15
N LEU A 142 8.08 -11.66 4.87
CA LEU A 142 7.74 -12.92 4.23
C LEU A 142 7.20 -12.63 2.84
N SER A 143 7.92 -13.06 1.81
CA SER A 143 7.41 -13.02 0.43
C SER A 143 6.78 -14.34 0.05
N ILE A 144 5.60 -14.27 -0.55
CA ILE A 144 4.83 -15.42 -1.00
C ILE A 144 5.09 -15.59 -2.50
N PRO A 145 5.55 -16.77 -2.95
CA PRO A 145 5.81 -17.03 -4.36
C PRO A 145 4.54 -16.84 -5.19
N ARG A 146 4.62 -16.06 -6.28
CA ARG A 146 3.46 -15.76 -7.16
C ARG A 146 2.86 -17.01 -7.82
N ASP A 147 3.69 -18.04 -8.02
CA ASP A 147 3.29 -19.31 -8.64
C ASP A 147 2.79 -20.34 -7.59
N LEU A 148 2.59 -19.93 -6.32
CA LEU A 148 2.00 -20.78 -5.29
C LEU A 148 0.59 -21.21 -5.69
N MET A 149 0.36 -22.52 -5.72
CA MET A 149 -0.94 -23.09 -6.03
C MET A 149 -1.85 -23.04 -4.80
N VAL A 150 -3.00 -22.43 -4.96
CA VAL A 150 -4.01 -22.27 -3.90
C VAL A 150 -5.41 -22.58 -4.44
N THR A 151 -6.32 -22.99 -3.57
CA THR A 151 -7.73 -23.15 -3.92
C THR A 151 -8.43 -21.80 -3.81
N ASN A 152 -9.08 -21.33 -4.87
CA ASN A 152 -9.88 -20.10 -4.87
C ASN A 152 -11.27 -20.30 -4.24
N SER A 153 -12.10 -19.25 -4.17
CA SER A 153 -13.45 -19.29 -3.60
C SER A 153 -14.40 -20.26 -4.30
N SER A 154 -14.17 -20.60 -5.58
CA SER A 154 -14.96 -21.60 -6.31
C SER A 154 -14.42 -23.04 -6.20
N GLY A 155 -13.44 -23.30 -5.32
CA GLY A 155 -12.84 -24.62 -5.14
C GLY A 155 -11.81 -25.01 -6.22
N LYS A 156 -11.47 -24.11 -7.14
CA LYS A 156 -10.52 -24.37 -8.23
C LYS A 156 -9.09 -24.08 -7.79
N LEU A 157 -8.17 -24.97 -8.17
CA LEU A 157 -6.74 -24.77 -7.96
C LEU A 157 -6.19 -23.74 -8.97
N VAL A 158 -5.64 -22.63 -8.46
CA VAL A 158 -5.11 -21.49 -9.23
C VAL A 158 -3.80 -21.00 -8.65
N LYS A 159 -3.04 -20.22 -9.42
CA LYS A 159 -1.88 -19.50 -8.88
C LYS A 159 -2.33 -18.33 -8.02
N ILE A 160 -1.66 -18.11 -6.89
CA ILE A 160 -2.04 -17.06 -5.93
C ILE A 160 -2.04 -15.66 -6.55
N ASN A 161 -1.16 -15.40 -7.54
CA ASN A 161 -1.08 -14.11 -8.21
C ASN A 161 -2.32 -13.77 -9.07
N SER A 162 -3.17 -14.77 -9.42
CA SER A 162 -4.40 -14.55 -10.16
C SER A 162 -5.57 -14.07 -9.28
N LEU A 163 -5.45 -14.24 -7.97
CA LEU A 163 -6.55 -13.95 -7.03
C LEU A 163 -7.00 -12.49 -7.04
N PHE A 164 -6.07 -11.56 -7.28
CA PHE A 164 -6.40 -10.15 -7.42
C PHE A 164 -7.36 -9.91 -8.60
N TYR A 165 -7.05 -10.47 -9.75
CA TYR A 165 -7.90 -10.34 -10.93
C TYR A 165 -9.23 -11.09 -10.80
N GLU A 166 -9.21 -12.25 -10.15
CA GLU A 166 -10.44 -13.00 -9.85
C GLU A 166 -11.34 -12.20 -8.91
N GLY A 167 -10.79 -11.61 -7.85
CA GLY A 167 -11.51 -10.71 -6.93
C GLY A 167 -12.09 -9.49 -7.63
N TYR A 168 -11.34 -8.89 -8.57
CA TYR A 168 -11.84 -7.78 -9.38
C TYR A 168 -13.05 -8.19 -10.22
N LYS A 169 -12.97 -9.34 -10.92
CA LYS A 169 -14.09 -9.87 -11.72
C LYS A 169 -15.31 -10.21 -10.87
N LEU A 170 -15.09 -10.84 -9.72
CA LEU A 170 -16.17 -11.16 -8.79
C LEU A 170 -16.85 -9.87 -8.28
N SER A 171 -16.07 -8.87 -7.93
CA SER A 171 -16.61 -7.56 -7.53
C SER A 171 -17.41 -6.87 -8.63
N GLN A 172 -17.00 -7.00 -9.90
CA GLN A 172 -17.77 -6.51 -11.04
C GLN A 172 -19.11 -7.23 -11.18
N GLN A 173 -19.16 -8.55 -11.00
CA GLN A 173 -20.39 -9.33 -11.03
C GLN A 173 -21.34 -8.90 -9.91
N ILE A 174 -20.84 -8.80 -8.67
CA ILE A 174 -21.63 -8.33 -7.53
C ILE A 174 -22.15 -6.91 -7.77
N ALA A 175 -21.32 -6.01 -8.31
CA ALA A 175 -21.74 -4.64 -8.62
C ALA A 175 -22.79 -4.55 -9.74
N ALA A 176 -22.83 -5.52 -10.66
CA ALA A 176 -23.86 -5.58 -11.68
C ALA A 176 -25.24 -5.87 -11.05
N ASP A 177 -25.29 -6.73 -10.02
CA ASP A 177 -26.52 -7.05 -9.29
C ASP A 177 -26.84 -5.99 -8.21
N HIS A 178 -25.83 -5.34 -7.66
CA HIS A 178 -25.91 -4.36 -6.58
C HIS A 178 -25.15 -3.06 -6.89
N PRO A 179 -25.62 -2.21 -7.85
CA PRO A 179 -24.87 -1.00 -8.27
C PRO A 179 -24.64 0.03 -7.16
N SER A 180 -25.42 -0.02 -6.08
CA SER A 180 -25.29 0.90 -4.92
C SER A 180 -24.00 0.75 -4.13
N ILE A 181 -23.24 -0.34 -4.33
CA ILE A 181 -21.96 -0.56 -3.67
C ILE A 181 -20.79 0.15 -4.38
N LEU A 182 -20.98 0.61 -5.61
CA LEU A 182 -19.97 1.43 -6.28
C LEU A 182 -19.83 2.79 -5.61
N THR A 183 -18.59 3.21 -5.42
CA THR A 183 -18.30 4.53 -4.82
C THR A 183 -18.48 5.68 -5.80
N GLY A 184 -18.38 5.42 -7.10
CA GLY A 184 -18.28 6.43 -8.15
C GLY A 184 -16.89 7.11 -8.21
N ASP A 185 -16.00 6.83 -7.25
CA ASP A 185 -14.64 7.34 -7.23
C ASP A 185 -13.74 6.46 -8.08
N ILE A 186 -13.29 6.99 -9.20
CA ILE A 186 -12.41 6.28 -10.13
C ILE A 186 -10.96 6.57 -9.80
N VAL A 187 -10.17 5.53 -9.60
CA VAL A 187 -8.73 5.61 -9.39
C VAL A 187 -7.99 4.91 -10.54
N ARG A 188 -6.82 5.46 -10.84
CA ARG A 188 -5.92 4.85 -11.82
C ARG A 188 -5.02 3.81 -11.14
N VAL A 189 -4.95 2.61 -11.73
CA VAL A 189 -4.03 1.53 -11.34
C VAL A 189 -3.33 1.04 -12.60
N GLY A 190 -2.11 1.49 -12.82
CA GLY A 190 -1.43 1.31 -14.11
C GLY A 190 -2.22 1.98 -15.25
N ARG A 191 -2.65 1.21 -16.24
CA ARG A 191 -3.51 1.69 -17.35
C ARG A 191 -5.02 1.62 -17.03
N TRP A 192 -5.40 0.96 -15.96
CA TRP A 192 -6.79 0.70 -15.64
C TRP A 192 -7.39 1.84 -14.82
N ASN A 193 -8.60 2.24 -15.20
CA ASN A 193 -9.43 3.12 -14.39
C ASN A 193 -10.46 2.24 -13.69
N MET A 194 -10.41 2.19 -12.37
CA MET A 194 -11.27 1.32 -11.55
C MET A 194 -12.04 2.13 -10.54
N ASP A 195 -13.28 1.73 -10.26
CA ASP A 195 -13.98 2.20 -9.07
C ASP A 195 -13.23 1.70 -7.83
N LYS A 196 -13.09 2.54 -6.82
CA LYS A 196 -12.39 2.21 -5.56
C LYS A 196 -12.98 0.99 -4.88
N ALA A 197 -14.31 0.79 -4.95
CA ALA A 197 -14.94 -0.38 -4.35
C ALA A 197 -14.49 -1.67 -5.04
N LEU A 198 -14.46 -1.70 -6.38
CA LEU A 198 -14.00 -2.87 -7.15
C LEU A 198 -12.53 -3.19 -6.85
N LEU A 199 -11.70 -2.16 -6.71
CA LEU A 199 -10.31 -2.30 -6.34
C LEU A 199 -10.17 -2.87 -4.92
N GLY A 200 -10.97 -2.37 -3.97
CA GLY A 200 -11.04 -2.89 -2.60
C GLY A 200 -11.37 -4.38 -2.57
N GLY A 201 -12.36 -4.81 -3.36
CA GLY A 201 -12.73 -6.23 -3.47
C GLY A 201 -11.60 -7.10 -4.06
N ALA A 202 -10.88 -6.60 -5.07
CA ALA A 202 -9.72 -7.29 -5.62
C ALA A 202 -8.60 -7.49 -4.58
N MET A 203 -8.30 -6.44 -3.82
CA MET A 203 -7.32 -6.48 -2.73
C MET A 203 -7.75 -7.43 -1.61
N ALA A 204 -9.03 -7.36 -1.20
CA ALA A 204 -9.59 -8.20 -0.14
C ALA A 204 -9.55 -9.68 -0.48
N ASN A 205 -9.86 -10.08 -1.73
CA ASN A 205 -9.80 -11.48 -2.16
C ASN A 205 -8.38 -12.08 -2.00
N THR A 206 -7.36 -11.29 -2.32
CA THR A 206 -5.96 -11.71 -2.12
C THR A 206 -5.59 -11.76 -0.63
N ARG A 207 -5.97 -10.73 0.15
CA ARG A 207 -5.75 -10.67 1.61
C ARG A 207 -6.32 -11.89 2.30
N ASN A 208 -7.61 -12.18 2.08
CA ASN A 208 -8.33 -13.26 2.74
C ASN A 208 -7.66 -14.62 2.52
N LYS A 209 -7.15 -14.86 1.31
CA LYS A 209 -6.39 -16.09 1.03
C LYS A 209 -5.08 -16.13 1.81
N ILE A 210 -4.34 -15.03 1.86
CA ILE A 210 -3.07 -14.95 2.60
C ILE A 210 -3.30 -15.11 4.11
N GLU A 211 -4.34 -14.48 4.67
CA GLU A 211 -4.76 -14.67 6.06
C GLU A 211 -5.08 -16.14 6.37
N SER A 212 -5.79 -16.82 5.45
CA SER A 212 -6.09 -18.24 5.60
C SER A 212 -4.85 -19.14 5.55
N ILE A 213 -3.83 -18.76 4.75
CA ILE A 213 -2.55 -19.49 4.64
C ILE A 213 -1.70 -19.27 5.88
N LEU A 214 -1.60 -18.04 6.38
CA LEU A 214 -0.67 -17.69 7.46
C LEU A 214 -1.30 -17.76 8.86
N HIS A 215 -2.63 -17.84 8.96
CA HIS A 215 -3.40 -17.75 10.21
C HIS A 215 -3.12 -16.44 10.98
N VAL A 216 -2.99 -15.33 10.26
CA VAL A 216 -2.86 -13.98 10.80
C VAL A 216 -4.00 -13.10 10.32
N HIS A 217 -4.26 -12.01 11.02
CA HIS A 217 -5.07 -10.91 10.51
C HIS A 217 -4.16 -9.85 9.90
N ILE A 218 -4.42 -9.45 8.65
CA ILE A 218 -3.69 -8.38 7.97
C ILE A 218 -4.37 -7.06 8.28
N ASP A 219 -3.69 -6.19 9.01
CA ASP A 219 -4.22 -4.91 9.46
C ASP A 219 -4.44 -3.93 8.29
N HIS A 220 -3.47 -3.88 7.35
CA HIS A 220 -3.55 -2.98 6.21
C HIS A 220 -2.93 -3.56 4.95
N MET A 221 -3.40 -3.04 3.81
CA MET A 221 -2.95 -3.43 2.47
C MET A 221 -2.30 -2.25 1.75
N ILE A 222 -1.24 -2.53 1.01
CA ILE A 222 -0.54 -1.56 0.16
C ILE A 222 -0.41 -2.16 -1.23
N LEU A 223 -0.98 -1.49 -2.22
CA LEU A 223 -0.89 -1.86 -3.63
C LEU A 223 0.00 -0.88 -4.35
N VAL A 224 1.01 -1.38 -5.03
CA VAL A 224 1.95 -0.60 -5.86
C VAL A 224 2.02 -1.19 -7.26
N ASN A 225 2.38 -0.37 -8.24
CA ASN A 225 2.76 -0.85 -9.56
C ASN A 225 4.26 -0.62 -9.80
N PHE A 226 4.81 -1.14 -10.87
CA PHE A 226 6.24 -1.01 -11.17
C PHE A 226 6.67 0.42 -11.48
N ASP A 227 5.81 1.22 -12.14
CA ASP A 227 6.10 2.63 -12.41
C ASP A 227 6.19 3.44 -11.11
N SER A 228 5.43 3.00 -10.09
CA SER A 228 5.49 3.58 -8.75
C SER A 228 6.86 3.42 -8.11
N VAL A 229 7.46 2.23 -8.26
CA VAL A 229 8.80 1.95 -7.70
C VAL A 229 9.83 2.85 -8.34
N VAL A 230 9.80 3.00 -9.68
CA VAL A 230 10.70 3.91 -10.40
C VAL A 230 10.56 5.34 -9.88
N SER A 231 9.32 5.85 -9.87
CA SER A 231 9.04 7.23 -9.44
C SER A 231 9.43 7.50 -7.99
N LEU A 232 9.18 6.54 -7.08
CA LEU A 232 9.53 6.67 -5.66
C LEU A 232 11.04 6.66 -5.44
N VAL A 233 11.76 5.75 -6.10
CA VAL A 233 13.22 5.65 -5.98
C VAL A 233 13.87 6.94 -6.50
N ASP A 234 13.42 7.47 -7.64
CA ASP A 234 13.96 8.71 -8.21
C ASP A 234 13.65 9.92 -7.30
N ALA A 235 12.44 9.99 -6.73
CA ALA A 235 12.04 11.08 -5.84
C ALA A 235 12.89 11.16 -4.57
N VAL A 236 13.30 10.02 -4.02
CA VAL A 236 14.18 9.99 -2.84
C VAL A 236 15.67 10.16 -3.21
N GLY A 237 16.01 10.28 -4.49
CA GLY A 237 17.35 10.46 -4.98
C GLY A 237 18.18 9.17 -5.06
N GLY A 238 17.51 8.05 -5.38
CA GLY A 238 18.09 6.72 -5.48
C GLY A 238 18.18 5.97 -4.14
N ILE A 239 18.39 4.66 -4.21
CA ILE A 239 18.52 3.77 -3.06
C ILE A 239 19.84 3.01 -3.09
N GLU A 240 20.42 2.75 -1.92
CA GLU A 240 21.66 1.97 -1.81
C GLU A 240 21.34 0.48 -1.70
N VAL A 241 21.93 -0.31 -2.60
CA VAL A 241 21.79 -1.76 -2.65
C VAL A 241 23.17 -2.41 -2.77
N ASN A 242 23.40 -3.48 -2.01
CA ASN A 242 24.62 -4.26 -2.14
C ASN A 242 24.42 -5.41 -3.14
N VAL A 243 24.71 -5.14 -4.40
CA VAL A 243 24.57 -6.10 -5.51
C VAL A 243 25.53 -7.27 -5.31
N LYS A 244 25.02 -8.51 -5.31
CA LYS A 244 25.81 -9.71 -4.99
C LYS A 244 26.56 -10.28 -6.19
N ARG A 245 26.06 -10.03 -7.39
CA ARG A 245 26.61 -10.52 -8.65
C ARG A 245 26.42 -9.50 -9.77
N SER A 246 27.25 -9.60 -10.80
CA SER A 246 27.03 -8.84 -12.04
C SER A 246 25.72 -9.25 -12.71
N MET A 247 24.93 -8.27 -13.18
CA MET A 247 23.64 -8.45 -13.82
C MET A 247 23.53 -7.63 -15.09
N GLU A 248 23.03 -8.26 -16.16
CA GLU A 248 22.88 -7.64 -17.46
C GLU A 248 21.55 -7.98 -18.11
N LEU A 249 20.74 -6.94 -18.39
CA LEU A 249 19.48 -7.02 -19.13
C LEU A 249 19.49 -5.88 -20.17
N GLU A 250 19.93 -6.19 -21.38
CA GLU A 250 20.06 -5.20 -22.47
C GLU A 250 18.72 -4.56 -22.85
N ASP A 251 17.63 -5.33 -22.84
CA ASP A 251 16.29 -4.90 -23.22
C ASP A 251 15.72 -3.80 -22.33
N VAL A 252 16.22 -3.69 -21.10
CA VAL A 252 15.86 -2.63 -20.13
C VAL A 252 17.05 -1.74 -19.74
N GLY A 253 18.20 -1.94 -20.35
CA GLY A 253 19.41 -1.14 -20.09
C GLY A 253 19.98 -1.34 -18.68
N LEU A 254 19.78 -2.53 -18.08
CA LEU A 254 20.33 -2.82 -16.75
C LEU A 254 21.74 -3.40 -16.86
N PHE A 255 22.70 -2.70 -16.26
CA PHE A 255 24.09 -3.13 -16.10
C PHE A 255 24.51 -2.85 -14.66
N LEU A 256 24.66 -3.90 -13.85
CA LEU A 256 25.09 -3.79 -12.46
C LEU A 256 26.30 -4.67 -12.19
N GLU A 257 27.28 -4.10 -11.50
CA GLU A 257 28.45 -4.82 -11.02
C GLU A 257 28.27 -5.22 -9.54
N PRO A 258 29.02 -6.22 -9.04
CA PRO A 258 29.00 -6.55 -7.61
C PRO A 258 29.47 -5.38 -6.73
N GLY A 259 28.86 -5.21 -5.57
CA GLY A 259 29.22 -4.19 -4.59
C GLY A 259 28.08 -3.28 -4.19
N LEU A 260 28.39 -2.33 -3.29
CA LEU A 260 27.43 -1.32 -2.85
C LEU A 260 27.29 -0.25 -3.94
N GLN A 261 26.05 -0.06 -4.40
CA GLN A 261 25.73 0.89 -5.48
C GLN A 261 24.46 1.67 -5.11
N THR A 262 24.39 2.92 -5.59
CA THR A 262 23.15 3.70 -5.56
C THR A 262 22.41 3.44 -6.88
N LEU A 263 21.25 2.82 -6.80
CA LEU A 263 20.39 2.53 -7.94
C LEU A 263 19.39 3.67 -8.15
N ASP A 264 19.21 4.10 -9.37
CA ASP A 264 18.06 4.92 -9.79
C ASP A 264 16.80 4.07 -9.93
N GLY A 265 15.66 4.70 -10.27
CA GLY A 265 14.38 4.01 -10.36
C GLY A 265 14.37 2.88 -11.37
N ASN A 266 14.95 3.07 -12.55
CA ASN A 266 14.99 2.04 -13.60
C ASN A 266 15.92 0.88 -13.20
N GLN A 267 17.07 1.19 -12.62
CA GLN A 267 18.00 0.18 -12.11
C GLN A 267 17.40 -0.60 -10.96
N ALA A 268 16.70 0.05 -10.03
CA ALA A 268 16.00 -0.61 -8.93
C ALA A 268 14.88 -1.54 -9.43
N LEU A 269 14.09 -1.09 -10.40
CA LEU A 269 13.07 -1.93 -11.03
C LEU A 269 13.70 -3.11 -11.77
N GLY A 270 14.76 -2.88 -12.55
CA GLY A 270 15.50 -3.93 -13.23
C GLY A 270 16.05 -4.96 -12.25
N TYR A 271 16.65 -4.52 -11.14
CA TYR A 271 17.16 -5.36 -10.06
C TYR A 271 16.07 -6.23 -9.42
N ALA A 272 14.91 -5.62 -9.12
CA ALA A 272 13.76 -6.33 -8.52
C ALA A 272 13.13 -7.36 -9.48
N ARG A 273 13.26 -7.17 -10.79
CA ARG A 273 12.71 -8.04 -11.84
C ARG A 273 13.72 -9.03 -12.42
N TYR A 274 15.00 -8.85 -12.11
CA TYR A 274 16.08 -9.68 -12.64
C TYR A 274 15.83 -11.16 -12.33
N ARG A 275 15.81 -11.96 -13.38
CA ARG A 275 15.68 -13.42 -13.32
C ARG A 275 16.46 -14.11 -14.43
N LYS A 276 16.44 -13.52 -15.62
CA LYS A 276 17.19 -13.97 -16.80
C LYS A 276 18.23 -12.91 -17.10
N ASP A 277 19.32 -13.33 -17.71
CA ASP A 277 20.44 -12.47 -18.05
C ASP A 277 20.73 -12.57 -19.55
N THR A 278 21.06 -11.47 -20.20
CA THR A 278 21.33 -11.42 -21.63
C THR A 278 22.51 -12.31 -22.03
N ARG A 279 23.45 -12.52 -21.10
CA ARG A 279 24.65 -13.37 -21.30
C ARG A 279 24.37 -14.86 -21.31
N GLY A 280 23.17 -15.29 -20.89
CA GLY A 280 22.75 -16.68 -20.97
C GLY A 280 22.36 -17.34 -19.65
N SER A 281 21.92 -18.59 -19.73
CA SER A 281 21.27 -19.30 -18.61
C SER A 281 22.19 -19.57 -17.40
N SER A 282 23.50 -19.52 -17.55
CA SER A 282 24.44 -19.64 -16.42
C SER A 282 24.37 -18.49 -15.41
N TYR A 283 23.79 -17.37 -15.82
CA TYR A 283 23.57 -16.18 -14.99
C TYR A 283 22.14 -16.07 -14.44
N TYR A 284 21.24 -16.97 -14.82
CA TYR A 284 19.85 -16.94 -14.36
C TYR A 284 19.78 -17.17 -12.86
N ILE A 285 18.79 -16.54 -12.23
CA ILE A 285 18.49 -16.74 -10.83
C ILE A 285 17.14 -17.43 -10.63
N SER A 286 16.98 -18.05 -9.47
CA SER A 286 15.68 -18.61 -9.06
C SER A 286 14.67 -17.52 -8.77
N ASP A 287 13.40 -17.88 -8.75
CA ASP A 287 12.33 -16.96 -8.33
C ASP A 287 12.52 -16.51 -6.87
N PHE A 288 13.05 -17.40 -6.02
CA PHE A 288 13.35 -17.10 -4.62
C PHE A 288 14.50 -16.08 -4.45
N GLU A 289 15.52 -16.11 -5.32
CA GLU A 289 16.55 -15.05 -5.33
C GLU A 289 15.95 -13.71 -5.79
N ARG A 290 15.07 -13.71 -6.80
CA ARG A 290 14.36 -12.51 -7.22
C ARG A 290 13.54 -11.90 -6.06
N VAL A 291 12.84 -12.72 -5.30
CA VAL A 291 12.11 -12.30 -4.10
C VAL A 291 13.02 -11.59 -3.09
N LYS A 292 14.24 -12.07 -2.88
CA LYS A 292 15.23 -11.40 -2.01
C LYS A 292 15.60 -10.02 -2.54
N HIS A 293 15.78 -9.87 -3.86
CA HIS A 293 16.02 -8.56 -4.47
C HIS A 293 14.84 -7.60 -4.22
N GLN A 294 13.61 -8.07 -4.35
CA GLN A 294 12.42 -7.26 -4.04
C GLN A 294 12.40 -6.81 -2.58
N GLN A 295 12.72 -7.69 -1.64
CA GLN A 295 12.85 -7.34 -0.22
C GLN A 295 13.95 -6.31 0.03
N GLU A 296 15.11 -6.42 -0.63
CA GLU A 296 16.21 -5.45 -0.53
C GLU A 296 15.77 -4.05 -1.03
N ILE A 297 15.01 -3.97 -2.14
CA ILE A 297 14.45 -2.70 -2.62
C ILE A 297 13.48 -2.11 -1.59
N VAL A 298 12.55 -2.91 -1.05
CA VAL A 298 11.58 -2.42 -0.04
C VAL A 298 12.30 -1.89 1.21
N LYS A 299 13.31 -2.62 1.70
CA LYS A 299 14.14 -2.19 2.83
C LYS A 299 14.86 -0.88 2.57
N ALA A 300 15.57 -0.80 1.43
CA ALA A 300 16.34 0.38 1.06
C ALA A 300 15.45 1.62 0.83
N LEU A 301 14.30 1.43 0.17
CA LEU A 301 13.34 2.50 -0.07
C LEU A 301 12.70 2.98 1.24
N GLY A 302 12.28 2.08 2.14
CA GLY A 302 11.75 2.43 3.45
C GLY A 302 12.73 3.27 4.27
N LYS A 303 13.99 2.83 4.39
CA LYS A 303 15.05 3.60 5.06
C LYS A 303 15.25 4.99 4.44
N LYS A 304 15.23 5.07 3.10
CA LYS A 304 15.47 6.32 2.38
C LYS A 304 14.31 7.31 2.52
N ILE A 305 13.05 6.85 2.45
CA ILE A 305 11.86 7.70 2.64
C ILE A 305 11.88 8.36 4.02
N LEU A 306 12.22 7.58 5.05
CA LEU A 306 12.24 8.06 6.44
C LEU A 306 13.51 8.85 6.81
N SER A 307 14.47 8.99 5.90
CA SER A 307 15.70 9.73 6.19
C SER A 307 15.45 11.25 6.31
N TRP A 308 16.21 11.92 7.20
CA TRP A 308 16.15 13.38 7.40
C TRP A 308 16.37 14.18 6.11
N SER A 309 17.14 13.64 5.15
CA SER A 309 17.39 14.30 3.85
C SER A 309 16.12 14.48 3.00
N ASN A 310 15.04 13.76 3.30
CA ASN A 310 13.80 13.80 2.53
C ASN A 310 12.67 14.61 3.21
N VAL A 311 12.85 15.10 4.43
CA VAL A 311 11.83 15.92 5.13
C VAL A 311 11.42 17.15 4.30
N THR A 312 12.39 17.81 3.65
CA THR A 312 12.13 18.97 2.79
C THR A 312 11.42 18.62 1.47
N LYS A 313 11.50 17.35 1.05
CA LYS A 313 10.86 16.82 -0.16
C LYS A 313 9.56 16.08 0.14
N ALA A 314 9.11 16.05 1.40
CA ALA A 314 7.99 15.23 1.86
C ALA A 314 6.72 15.43 1.03
N LEU A 315 6.38 16.67 0.64
CA LEU A 315 5.19 16.94 -0.18
C LEU A 315 5.33 16.34 -1.60
N ALA A 316 6.50 16.48 -2.24
CA ALA A 316 6.73 15.94 -3.56
C ALA A 316 6.72 14.39 -3.54
N ILE A 317 7.28 13.79 -2.50
CA ILE A 317 7.22 12.34 -2.28
C ILE A 317 5.77 11.90 -2.04
N LEU A 318 4.99 12.65 -1.25
CA LEU A 318 3.59 12.37 -1.02
C LEU A 318 2.75 12.44 -2.30
N ASP A 319 3.04 13.39 -3.21
CA ASP A 319 2.39 13.48 -4.50
C ASP A 319 2.61 12.21 -5.34
N ILE A 320 3.85 11.74 -5.41
CA ILE A 320 4.21 10.52 -6.14
C ILE A 320 3.56 9.29 -5.50
N ILE A 321 3.59 9.20 -4.17
CA ILE A 321 2.94 8.10 -3.43
C ILE A 321 1.43 8.10 -3.73
N ALA A 322 0.76 9.24 -3.65
CA ALA A 322 -0.69 9.35 -3.84
C ALA A 322 -1.14 8.91 -5.24
N ASP A 323 -0.36 9.23 -6.26
CA ASP A 323 -0.67 8.85 -7.64
C ASP A 323 -0.46 7.35 -7.88
N ASN A 324 0.52 6.75 -7.21
CA ASN A 324 1.05 5.42 -7.54
C ASN A 324 0.76 4.34 -6.50
N VAL A 325 0.41 4.68 -5.27
CA VAL A 325 0.12 3.73 -4.18
C VAL A 325 -1.36 3.78 -3.85
N LYS A 326 -1.98 2.62 -3.66
CA LYS A 326 -3.34 2.49 -3.15
C LYS A 326 -3.31 1.68 -1.86
N THR A 327 -4.09 2.11 -0.87
CA THR A 327 -4.07 1.49 0.47
C THR A 327 -5.40 1.72 1.18
N ASP A 328 -5.70 0.91 2.15
CA ASP A 328 -6.79 1.08 3.12
C ASP A 328 -6.37 1.90 4.34
N LEU A 329 -5.08 2.29 4.44
CA LEU A 329 -4.57 3.16 5.50
C LEU A 329 -5.20 4.55 5.46
N THR A 330 -5.97 4.89 6.48
CA THR A 330 -6.47 6.25 6.67
C THR A 330 -5.34 7.20 7.08
N LEU A 331 -5.56 8.52 6.91
CA LEU A 331 -4.59 9.53 7.39
C LEU A 331 -4.26 9.35 8.87
N SER A 332 -5.28 9.04 9.69
CA SER A 332 -5.10 8.80 11.12
C SER A 332 -4.26 7.55 11.40
N SER A 333 -4.53 6.46 10.66
CA SER A 333 -3.77 5.20 10.78
C SER A 333 -2.33 5.39 10.32
N LEU A 334 -2.14 6.08 9.18
CA LEU A 334 -0.80 6.39 8.67
C LEU A 334 0.01 7.23 9.67
N TYR A 335 -0.60 8.28 10.25
CA TYR A 335 0.07 9.10 11.27
C TYR A 335 0.44 8.27 12.50
N LYS A 336 -0.49 7.47 13.03
CA LYS A 336 -0.23 6.58 14.17
C LYS A 336 0.89 5.60 13.85
N MET A 337 0.84 4.98 12.68
CA MET A 337 1.86 4.04 12.23
C MET A 337 3.25 4.70 12.17
N ILE A 338 3.36 5.89 11.57
CA ILE A 338 4.63 6.62 11.51
C ILE A 338 5.15 6.93 12.93
N MET A 339 4.29 7.44 13.81
CA MET A 339 4.70 7.82 15.16
C MET A 339 5.05 6.61 16.03
N GLN A 340 4.33 5.51 15.90
CA GLN A 340 4.51 4.31 16.73
C GLN A 340 5.69 3.45 16.27
N TYR A 341 5.94 3.38 14.95
CA TYR A 341 6.93 2.46 14.39
C TYR A 341 8.16 3.16 13.79
N TYR A 342 8.27 4.49 13.96
CA TYR A 342 9.38 5.29 13.42
C TYR A 342 10.76 4.70 13.77
N ASP A 343 10.98 4.37 15.04
CA ASP A 343 12.26 3.85 15.53
C ASP A 343 12.57 2.46 14.97
N VAL A 344 11.52 1.62 14.78
CA VAL A 344 11.67 0.29 14.20
C VAL A 344 12.18 0.34 12.76
N PHE A 345 11.69 1.30 11.96
CA PHE A 345 12.14 1.47 10.58
C PHE A 345 13.54 2.07 10.46
N HIS A 346 14.03 2.80 11.48
CA HIS A 346 15.37 3.42 11.48
C HIS A 346 16.47 2.46 11.92
N GLN A 347 16.15 1.45 12.70
CA GLN A 347 17.09 0.41 13.06
C GLN A 347 17.24 -0.59 11.91
N ASP A 348 18.41 -1.23 11.75
CA ASP A 348 18.66 -2.21 10.68
C ASP A 348 18.03 -3.59 11.02
N SER A 349 16.76 -3.57 11.35
CA SER A 349 16.00 -4.61 12.05
C SER A 349 15.18 -5.48 11.09
N PHE A 350 15.50 -5.46 9.80
CA PHE A 350 14.76 -6.26 8.83
C PHE A 350 15.24 -7.71 8.80
N VAL A 351 14.34 -8.64 9.08
CA VAL A 351 14.58 -10.09 9.01
C VAL A 351 13.79 -10.67 7.85
N SER A 352 14.47 -11.31 6.91
CA SER A 352 13.81 -12.02 5.81
C SER A 352 13.44 -13.44 6.24
N VAL A 353 12.16 -13.77 6.19
CA VAL A 353 11.68 -15.15 6.37
C VAL A 353 11.53 -15.76 4.98
N SER A 354 12.20 -16.89 4.76
CA SER A 354 12.20 -17.57 3.47
C SER A 354 10.99 -18.49 3.36
N PHE A 355 10.26 -18.37 2.24
CA PHE A 355 9.24 -19.34 1.89
C PHE A 355 9.91 -20.65 1.46
N PRO A 356 9.44 -21.82 1.87
CA PRO A 356 10.04 -23.10 1.49
C PRO A 356 9.94 -23.36 -0.02
N GLU A 357 11.00 -23.91 -0.60
CA GLU A 357 11.12 -24.15 -2.04
C GLU A 357 10.60 -25.55 -2.41
N TYR A 358 9.30 -25.69 -2.62
CA TYR A 358 8.69 -26.93 -3.13
C TYR A 358 8.08 -26.69 -4.51
N TYR A 359 8.51 -27.47 -5.49
CA TYR A 359 8.01 -27.38 -6.86
C TYR A 359 7.27 -28.64 -7.26
N THR A 360 6.18 -28.48 -8.01
CA THR A 360 5.54 -29.57 -8.75
C THR A 360 6.32 -29.91 -10.02
N SER A 361 6.02 -31.03 -10.67
CA SER A 361 6.68 -31.46 -11.90
C SER A 361 6.48 -30.49 -13.08
N ASP A 362 5.42 -29.67 -13.06
CA ASP A 362 5.11 -28.63 -14.04
C ASP A 362 5.67 -27.24 -13.64
N GLY A 363 6.49 -27.18 -12.56
CA GLY A 363 7.18 -25.96 -12.14
C GLY A 363 6.34 -24.97 -11.35
N ASN A 364 5.13 -25.33 -10.92
CA ASN A 364 4.36 -24.54 -9.97
C ASN A 364 4.91 -24.72 -8.54
N VAL A 365 4.65 -23.74 -7.68
CA VAL A 365 5.04 -23.81 -6.26
C VAL A 365 3.92 -24.43 -5.45
N THR A 366 4.27 -25.34 -4.56
CA THR A 366 3.35 -25.92 -3.56
C THR A 366 4.04 -25.89 -2.21
N ILE A 367 3.29 -26.10 -1.13
CA ILE A 367 3.85 -26.21 0.22
C ILE A 367 3.14 -27.33 0.97
N PRO A 368 3.86 -28.34 1.47
CA PRO A 368 3.31 -29.36 2.38
C PRO A 368 2.86 -28.76 3.71
N ASP A 369 1.86 -29.39 4.36
CA ASP A 369 1.29 -28.87 5.59
C ASP A 369 2.29 -28.72 6.74
N ASP A 370 3.22 -29.65 6.87
CA ASP A 370 4.30 -29.61 7.87
C ASP A 370 5.27 -28.44 7.62
N ALA A 371 5.65 -28.20 6.35
CA ALA A 371 6.48 -27.08 5.98
C ALA A 371 5.73 -25.74 6.14
N LEU A 372 4.42 -25.70 5.87
CA LEU A 372 3.58 -24.54 6.12
C LEU A 372 3.48 -24.23 7.61
N GLN A 373 3.36 -25.25 8.46
CA GLN A 373 3.34 -25.07 9.91
C GLN A 373 4.68 -24.49 10.41
N GLN A 374 5.81 -25.02 9.95
CA GLN A 374 7.13 -24.47 10.28
C GLN A 374 7.30 -23.02 9.80
N LEU A 375 6.80 -22.69 8.60
CA LEU A 375 6.81 -21.33 8.09
C LEU A 375 6.02 -20.37 9.00
N ARG A 376 4.81 -20.77 9.42
CA ARG A 376 3.99 -19.99 10.35
C ARG A 376 4.72 -19.76 11.68
N GLU A 377 5.28 -20.83 12.26
CA GLU A 377 6.06 -20.72 13.50
C GLU A 377 7.24 -19.77 13.35
N ALA A 378 8.04 -19.90 12.30
CA ALA A 378 9.17 -18.99 12.04
C ALA A 378 8.76 -17.54 11.82
N PHE A 379 7.60 -17.31 11.17
CA PHE A 379 7.10 -15.97 10.90
C PHE A 379 6.48 -15.31 12.14
N LEU A 380 5.79 -16.07 12.97
CA LEU A 380 5.06 -15.60 14.14
C LEU A 380 5.90 -15.61 15.42
N ALA A 381 6.90 -16.51 15.53
CA ALA A 381 7.72 -16.60 16.74
C ALA A 381 8.35 -15.25 17.09
N PRO A 382 8.47 -14.90 18.38
CA PRO A 382 9.37 -13.82 18.82
C PRO A 382 10.80 -14.15 18.40
N PHE A 383 11.66 -13.15 18.38
CA PHE A 383 13.07 -13.32 17.94
C PHE A 383 13.98 -13.62 19.14
#